data_1d5f6e161674cd868af96bdd82d168a4
#
_entry.id   1d5f6e161674cd868af96bdd82d168a4
#
_cell.length_a   1.000
_cell.length_b   1.000
_cell.length_c   1.000
_cell.angle_alpha   90.00
_cell.angle_beta   90.00
_cell.angle_gamma   90.00
#
_symmetry.space_group_name_H-M   'P 1'
#
loop_
_entity.id
_entity.type
_entity.pdbx_description
1 polymer ?
#
loop_
_entity_poly.entity_id
_entity_poly.type
_entity_poly.pdbx_seq_one_letter_code
_entity_poly.pdbx_strand_id
1 'polypeptide(L)'
;MNKDIVDCYGIAMNCNIAKEEAVKLIHAILRWERASRPYRCHETDTTPEEEKENLIQAIADCQNALDSLVYKIGLDKSAIRQKIKEADERAERLYGGKV
;
A
#
# COMPACT_ATOMS: atom_id res chain seq x y z
N MET A 1 8.43 11.79 2.44
CA MET A 1 8.63 11.56 3.88
C MET A 1 9.28 12.78 4.51
N ASN A 2 8.81 13.17 5.68
CA ASN A 2 9.41 14.27 6.45
C ASN A 2 10.23 13.67 7.61
N LYS A 3 11.55 13.72 7.50
CA LYS A 3 12.45 13.08 8.47
C LYS A 3 12.31 13.63 9.88
N ASP A 4 12.10 14.93 10.00
CA ASP A 4 11.97 15.57 11.32
C ASP A 4 10.74 15.06 12.07
N ILE A 5 9.62 14.90 11.36
CA ILE A 5 8.38 14.37 11.95
C ILE A 5 8.56 12.89 12.29
N VAL A 6 9.16 12.12 11.40
CA VAL A 6 9.40 10.68 11.62
C VAL A 6 10.30 10.47 12.84
N ASP A 7 11.34 11.27 12.99
CA ASP A 7 12.24 11.19 14.14
C ASP A 7 11.53 11.59 15.43
N CYS A 8 10.66 12.59 15.37
CA CYS A 8 9.88 13.03 16.52
C CYS A 8 8.94 11.93 17.04
N TYR A 9 8.34 11.17 16.14
CA TYR A 9 7.39 10.11 16.52
C TYR A 9 8.05 8.87 17.12
N GLY A 10 9.29 8.54 16.75
CA GLY A 10 9.97 7.34 17.23
C GLY A 10 9.51 6.04 16.55
N ILE A 11 10.16 4.94 16.93
CA ILE A 11 9.94 3.63 16.27
C ILE A 11 8.52 3.11 16.50
N ALA A 12 8.03 3.12 17.74
CA ALA A 12 6.72 2.56 18.06
C ALA A 12 5.59 3.27 17.30
N MET A 13 5.62 4.60 17.24
CA MET A 13 4.61 5.37 16.55
C MET A 13 4.66 5.12 15.03
N ASN A 14 5.86 5.07 14.45
CA ASN A 14 6.01 4.79 13.03
C ASN A 14 5.52 3.38 12.67
N CYS A 15 5.73 2.40 13.55
CA CYS A 15 5.17 1.05 13.37
C CYS A 15 3.65 1.08 13.39
N ASN A 16 3.06 1.80 14.33
CA ASN A 16 1.61 1.90 14.44
C ASN A 16 1.01 2.60 13.22
N ILE A 17 1.62 3.67 12.76
CA ILE A 17 1.17 4.38 11.56
C ILE A 17 1.21 3.46 10.34
N ALA A 18 2.30 2.71 10.16
CA ALA A 18 2.42 1.79 9.04
C ALA A 18 1.33 0.71 9.06
N LYS A 19 1.04 0.16 10.24
CA LYS A 19 -0.04 -0.83 10.39
C LYS A 19 -1.40 -0.22 10.07
N GLU A 20 -1.68 0.97 10.57
CA GLU A 20 -2.95 1.66 10.33
C GLU A 20 -3.14 1.97 8.85
N GLU A 21 -2.10 2.47 8.18
CA GLU A 21 -2.20 2.77 6.75
C GLU A 21 -2.34 1.52 5.90
N ALA A 22 -1.74 0.40 6.30
CA ALA A 22 -1.91 -0.88 5.63
C ALA A 22 -3.36 -1.37 5.73
N VAL A 23 -3.99 -1.24 6.89
CA VAL A 23 -5.40 -1.59 7.08
C VAL A 23 -6.31 -0.70 6.24
N LYS A 24 -6.04 0.61 6.20
CA LYS A 24 -6.80 1.54 5.37
C LYS A 24 -6.68 1.19 3.89
N LEU A 25 -5.51 0.75 3.45
CA LEU A 25 -5.29 0.32 2.06
C LEU A 25 -6.13 -0.91 1.74
N ILE A 26 -6.17 -1.89 2.63
CA ILE A 26 -7.01 -3.09 2.45
C ILE A 26 -8.48 -2.68 2.29
N HIS A 27 -8.98 -1.80 3.13
CA HIS A 27 -10.36 -1.30 3.05
C HIS A 27 -10.62 -0.56 1.74
N ALA A 28 -9.67 0.26 1.29
CA ALA A 28 -9.81 1.00 0.04
C ALA A 28 -9.87 0.06 -1.17
N ILE A 29 -9.07 -1.01 -1.18
CA ILE A 29 -9.12 -2.04 -2.22
C ILE A 29 -10.47 -2.72 -2.24
N LEU A 30 -10.98 -3.13 -1.08
CA LEU A 30 -12.28 -3.78 -0.97
C LEU A 30 -13.42 -2.89 -1.46
N ARG A 31 -13.39 -1.60 -1.14
CA ARG A 31 -14.41 -0.66 -1.59
C ARG A 31 -14.37 -0.46 -3.09
N TRP A 32 -13.16 -0.35 -3.67
CA TRP A 32 -13.03 -0.24 -5.12
C TRP A 32 -13.54 -1.49 -5.82
N GLU A 33 -13.21 -2.68 -5.30
CA GLU A 33 -13.70 -3.94 -5.85
C GLU A 33 -15.23 -3.99 -5.88
N ARG A 34 -15.88 -3.62 -4.78
CA ARG A 34 -17.34 -3.59 -4.70
C ARG A 34 -17.96 -2.61 -5.69
N ALA A 35 -17.39 -1.42 -5.79
CA ALA A 35 -17.88 -0.38 -6.67
C ALA A 35 -17.72 -0.76 -8.15
N SER A 36 -16.74 -1.62 -8.46
CA SER A 36 -16.41 -2.01 -9.84
C SER A 36 -17.11 -3.27 -10.31
N ARG A 37 -17.91 -3.92 -9.48
CA ARG A 37 -18.63 -5.15 -9.87
C ARG A 37 -19.71 -4.85 -10.90
N PRO A 38 -19.93 -5.78 -11.88
CA PRO A 38 -20.96 -5.58 -12.91
C PRO A 38 -22.39 -5.49 -12.35
N TYR A 39 -22.66 -6.20 -11.26
CA TYR A 39 -23.93 -6.10 -10.54
C TYR A 39 -23.60 -5.63 -9.13
N ARG A 40 -24.04 -4.46 -8.80
CA ARG A 40 -23.81 -3.86 -7.49
C ARG A 40 -25.05 -4.10 -6.62
N CYS A 41 -24.80 -4.54 -5.41
CA CYS A 41 -25.81 -4.43 -4.38
C CYS A 41 -25.96 -2.95 -4.04
N HIS A 42 -27.13 -2.55 -3.59
CA HIS A 42 -27.45 -1.14 -3.29
C HIS A 42 -26.71 -0.57 -2.07
N GLU A 43 -25.69 -1.24 -1.61
CA GLU A 43 -25.00 -0.93 -0.37
C GLU A 43 -23.90 0.10 -0.51
N THR A 44 -23.54 0.44 -1.73
CA THR A 44 -22.49 1.44 -1.98
C THR A 44 -23.05 2.62 -2.72
N ASP A 45 -22.99 3.79 -2.08
CA ASP A 45 -23.43 5.06 -2.68
C ASP A 45 -22.33 5.72 -3.52
N THR A 46 -21.15 5.09 -3.60
CA THR A 46 -19.99 5.65 -4.29
C THR A 46 -19.81 5.04 -5.68
N THR A 47 -19.21 5.81 -6.57
CA THR A 47 -18.89 5.38 -7.94
C THR A 47 -17.49 4.72 -7.97
N PRO A 48 -17.20 3.89 -9.00
CA PRO A 48 -15.85 3.38 -9.19
C PRO A 48 -14.78 4.47 -9.27
N GLU A 49 -15.11 5.62 -9.86
CA GLU A 49 -14.19 6.75 -9.98
C GLU A 49 -13.86 7.37 -8.63
N GLU A 50 -14.86 7.54 -7.77
CA GLU A 50 -14.66 8.04 -6.41
C GLU A 50 -13.80 7.07 -5.59
N GLU A 51 -14.09 5.78 -5.68
CA GLU A 51 -13.31 4.77 -4.96
C GLU A 51 -11.89 4.63 -5.52
N LYS A 52 -11.70 4.91 -6.81
CA LYS A 52 -10.37 4.95 -7.42
C LYS A 52 -9.52 6.09 -6.83
N GLU A 53 -10.12 7.27 -6.64
CA GLU A 53 -9.43 8.39 -5.99
C GLU A 53 -9.07 8.06 -4.55
N ASN A 54 -9.98 7.43 -3.81
CA ASN A 54 -9.73 6.99 -2.44
C ASN A 54 -8.60 5.95 -2.39
N LEU A 55 -8.54 5.06 -3.38
CA LEU A 55 -7.49 4.06 -3.48
C LEU A 55 -6.13 4.70 -3.76
N ILE A 56 -6.07 5.70 -4.63
CA ILE A 56 -4.83 6.45 -4.90
C ILE A 56 -4.31 7.06 -3.61
N GLN A 57 -5.18 7.71 -2.84
CA GLN A 57 -4.79 8.31 -1.56
C GLN A 57 -4.27 7.26 -0.58
N ALA A 58 -4.97 6.13 -0.47
CA ALA A 58 -4.58 5.07 0.44
C ALA A 58 -3.23 4.45 0.05
N ILE A 59 -2.97 4.27 -1.23
CA ILE A 59 -1.68 3.77 -1.73
C ILE A 59 -0.57 4.77 -1.37
N ALA A 60 -0.79 6.05 -1.65
CA ALA A 60 0.19 7.09 -1.35
C ALA A 60 0.51 7.16 0.15
N ASP A 61 -0.51 7.14 0.98
CA ASP A 61 -0.33 7.19 2.44
C ASP A 61 0.41 5.96 2.95
N CYS A 62 0.09 4.78 2.42
CA CYS A 62 0.76 3.54 2.81
C CYS A 62 2.22 3.53 2.39
N GLN A 63 2.52 3.94 1.16
CA GLN A 63 3.91 4.02 0.68
C GLN A 63 4.73 4.99 1.51
N ASN A 64 4.15 6.15 1.84
CA ASN A 64 4.84 7.12 2.68
C ASN A 64 5.10 6.57 4.09
N ALA A 65 4.13 5.88 4.67
CA ALA A 65 4.28 5.26 5.98
C ALA A 65 5.35 4.16 5.99
N LEU A 66 5.41 3.36 4.93
CA LEU A 66 6.43 2.31 4.78
C LEU A 66 7.82 2.94 4.63
N ASP A 67 7.96 4.00 3.84
CA ASP A 67 9.24 4.71 3.69
C ASP A 67 9.71 5.28 5.02
N SER A 68 8.79 5.83 5.80
CA SER A 68 9.08 6.36 7.13
C SER A 68 9.58 5.27 8.07
N LEU A 69 8.95 4.10 8.03
CA LEU A 69 9.34 2.94 8.84
C LEU A 69 10.73 2.43 8.45
N VAL A 70 10.98 2.30 7.15
CA VAL A 70 12.28 1.88 6.61
C VAL A 70 13.39 2.82 7.10
N TYR A 71 13.15 4.12 6.99
CA TYR A 71 14.10 5.12 7.46
C TYR A 71 14.32 5.02 8.97
N LYS A 72 13.25 4.94 9.75
CA LYS A 72 13.34 4.99 11.22
C LYS A 72 14.00 3.76 11.82
N ILE A 73 13.72 2.59 11.28
CA ILE A 73 14.34 1.33 11.72
C ILE A 73 15.77 1.21 11.18
N GLY A 74 16.06 1.89 10.07
CA GLY A 74 17.35 1.80 9.40
C GLY A 74 17.48 0.57 8.51
N LEU A 75 16.37 0.17 7.86
CA LEU A 75 16.41 -0.98 6.96
C LEU A 75 17.14 -0.62 5.67
N ASP A 76 17.80 -1.63 5.09
CA ASP A 76 18.54 -1.47 3.84
C ASP A 76 17.59 -1.44 2.65
N LYS A 77 17.49 -0.28 2.01
CA LYS A 77 16.64 -0.10 0.83
C LYS A 77 17.09 -0.97 -0.34
N SER A 78 18.39 -1.23 -0.47
CA SER A 78 18.92 -2.09 -1.52
C SER A 78 18.44 -3.53 -1.34
N ALA A 79 18.40 -4.01 -0.10
CA ALA A 79 17.90 -5.33 0.22
C ALA A 79 16.41 -5.47 -0.14
N ILE A 80 15.62 -4.43 0.16
CA ILE A 80 14.20 -4.41 -0.19
C ILE A 80 14.02 -4.44 -1.71
N ARG A 81 14.75 -3.61 -2.45
CA ARG A 81 14.69 -3.60 -3.92
C ARG A 81 15.09 -4.94 -4.51
N GLN A 82 16.11 -5.59 -3.93
CA GLN A 82 16.54 -6.92 -4.39
C GLN A 82 15.44 -7.96 -4.18
N LYS A 83 14.74 -7.93 -3.05
CA LYS A 83 13.63 -8.84 -2.80
C LYS A 83 12.47 -8.62 -3.76
N ILE A 84 12.19 -7.37 -4.10
CA ILE A 84 11.17 -7.04 -5.11
C ILE A 84 11.56 -7.62 -6.47
N LYS A 85 12.82 -7.44 -6.86
CA LYS A 85 13.34 -7.98 -8.11
C LYS A 85 13.23 -9.49 -8.16
N GLU A 86 13.58 -10.17 -7.07
CA GLU A 86 13.46 -11.64 -6.96
C GLU A 86 12.00 -12.09 -7.10
N ALA A 87 11.08 -11.34 -6.51
CA ALA A 87 9.65 -11.64 -6.62
C ALA A 87 9.16 -11.49 -8.06
N ASP A 88 9.60 -10.44 -8.76
CA ASP A 88 9.26 -10.21 -10.16
C ASP A 88 9.82 -11.32 -11.05
N GLU A 89 11.07 -11.72 -10.81
CA GLU A 89 11.71 -12.82 -11.56
C GLU A 89 11.00 -14.15 -11.32
N ARG A 90 10.57 -14.40 -10.08
CA ARG A 90 9.80 -15.59 -9.75
C ARG A 90 8.46 -15.63 -10.46
N ALA A 91 7.76 -14.49 -10.48
CA ALA A 91 6.49 -14.36 -11.20
C ALA A 91 6.68 -14.58 -12.70
N GLU A 92 7.76 -14.04 -13.27
CA GLU A 92 8.10 -14.23 -14.68
C GLU A 92 8.34 -15.71 -15.01
N ARG A 93 9.08 -16.42 -14.15
CA ARG A 93 9.32 -17.86 -14.35
C ARG A 93 8.04 -18.68 -14.29
N LEU A 94 7.12 -18.30 -13.39
CA LEU A 94 5.89 -19.07 -13.17
C LEU A 94 4.80 -18.76 -14.20
N TYR A 95 4.70 -17.52 -14.64
CA TYR A 95 3.55 -17.03 -15.41
C TYR A 95 3.89 -16.30 -16.71
N GLY A 96 5.15 -15.96 -16.92
CA GLY A 96 5.56 -15.06 -18.01
C GLY A 96 5.19 -15.52 -19.41
N GLY A 97 5.17 -16.80 -19.68
CA GLY A 97 4.78 -17.32 -20.98
C GLY A 97 3.28 -17.47 -21.18
N LYS A 98 2.46 -17.11 -20.20
CA LYS A 98 1.02 -17.36 -20.18
C LYS A 98 0.18 -16.10 -20.22
N VAL A 99 0.82 -14.95 -20.23
CA VAL A 99 0.13 -13.65 -20.11
C VAL A 99 0.13 -12.90 -21.45
#